data_6bf2dc6ea813c2540c76fa773868d4ba
#
_entry.id   6bf2dc6ea813c2540c76fa773868d4ba
#
_cell.length_a   1.000
_cell.length_b   1.000
_cell.length_c   1.000
_cell.angle_alpha   90.00
_cell.angle_beta   90.00
_cell.angle_gamma   90.00
#
_symmetry.space_group_name_H-M   'P 1'
#
loop_
_entity.id
_entity.type
_entity.pdbx_description
1 polymer ?
#
loop_
_entity_poly.entity_id
_entity_poly.type
_entity_poly.pdbx_seq_one_letter_code
_entity_poly.pdbx_strand_id
1 'polypeptide(L)'
;MVLVLVMAAVLWGVGAAMGTPRRLRWAMIAGLWVAVTLAHLVLPFGHPIRAATGERAALWLLIGGAAGLVLVYRAGLAALRVRAGTREAEAAREATDPADTPLFGAAELDRYARHIVLREIGGPGQKALKAARVLVIGAGGLGSPAILYLAAAGVGTIGVIDGDDVDNSNLQRQVIHDDADIGLPKAQSALQRVEAQNPHVVLRPYRRRLTPEIAADLFADYDLILDGTDNFETRYLANATAAAQGKPLISGALSQWEGQLSVFDPARGAPCYQCIFPEAPAPGLAPSCAEAGVLGPLPGVVGAMMAVEAIKLITGAGKCLRGEMLIYDALYGETRKIGLQRRADCPICGTEGDRDDQPLAG
;
A
#
# COMPACT_ATOMS: atom_id res chain seq x y z
N MET A 1 29.93 34.96 17.92
CA MET A 1 29.33 33.69 17.53
C MET A 1 27.82 33.77 17.29
N VAL A 2 27.02 34.22 18.25
CA VAL A 2 25.58 34.37 18.13
C VAL A 2 25.18 35.16 16.86
N LEU A 3 25.87 36.26 16.56
CA LEU A 3 25.61 37.08 15.37
C LEU A 3 25.70 36.27 14.08
N VAL A 4 26.71 35.41 13.93
CA VAL A 4 26.90 34.60 12.71
C VAL A 4 25.80 33.54 12.57
N LEU A 5 25.35 32.94 13.70
CA LEU A 5 24.23 32.00 13.69
C LEU A 5 22.92 32.69 13.31
N VAL A 6 22.67 33.89 13.80
CA VAL A 6 21.52 34.71 13.41
C VAL A 6 21.59 35.07 11.92
N MET A 7 22.73 35.47 11.38
CA MET A 7 22.92 35.73 9.96
C MET A 7 22.67 34.49 9.11
N ALA A 8 23.15 33.33 9.55
CA ALA A 8 22.90 32.06 8.84
C ALA A 8 21.40 31.68 8.85
N ALA A 9 20.72 31.88 9.98
CA ALA A 9 19.29 31.64 10.08
C ALA A 9 18.48 32.59 9.20
N VAL A 10 18.84 33.88 9.16
CA VAL A 10 18.19 34.87 8.30
C VAL A 10 18.41 34.51 6.81
N LEU A 11 19.65 34.19 6.40
CA LEU A 11 19.93 33.75 5.03
C LEU A 11 19.14 32.53 4.64
N TRP A 12 19.00 31.58 5.55
CA TRP A 12 18.19 30.37 5.32
C TRP A 12 16.71 30.71 5.20
N GLY A 13 16.15 31.50 6.12
CA GLY A 13 14.74 31.87 6.15
C GLY A 13 14.31 32.73 4.95
N VAL A 14 15.11 33.76 4.63
CA VAL A 14 14.86 34.61 3.43
C VAL A 14 14.97 33.77 2.17
N GLY A 15 15.99 32.92 2.06
CA GLY A 15 16.12 32.02 0.92
C GLY A 15 14.95 31.03 0.82
N ALA A 16 14.35 30.61 1.95
CA ALA A 16 13.15 29.78 1.94
C ALA A 16 11.92 30.55 1.46
N ALA A 17 11.71 31.76 1.96
CA ALA A 17 10.61 32.65 1.55
C ALA A 17 10.66 33.02 0.08
N MET A 18 11.86 33.16 -0.49
CA MET A 18 12.09 33.47 -1.92
C MET A 18 12.08 32.22 -2.83
N GLY A 19 11.80 31.03 -2.31
CA GLY A 19 11.75 29.80 -3.10
C GLY A 19 13.10 29.32 -3.65
N THR A 20 14.25 29.82 -3.10
CA THR A 20 15.57 29.43 -3.61
C THR A 20 15.87 27.95 -3.31
N PRO A 21 16.48 27.19 -4.25
CA PRO A 21 16.78 25.79 -4.06
C PRO A 21 17.72 25.56 -2.87
N ARG A 22 17.51 24.44 -2.15
CA ARG A 22 18.27 24.08 -0.93
C ARG A 22 19.81 24.14 -1.14
N ARG A 23 20.29 23.78 -2.34
CA ARG A 23 21.72 23.82 -2.70
C ARG A 23 22.29 25.25 -2.61
N LEU A 24 21.55 26.24 -3.09
CA LEU A 24 21.98 27.65 -3.06
C LEU A 24 21.99 28.21 -1.64
N ARG A 25 21.00 27.84 -0.81
CA ARG A 25 20.97 28.24 0.61
C ARG A 25 22.18 27.72 1.38
N TRP A 26 22.56 26.44 1.17
CA TRP A 26 23.79 25.90 1.76
C TRP A 26 25.06 26.58 1.24
N ALA A 27 25.11 26.93 -0.07
CA ALA A 27 26.23 27.69 -0.62
C ALA A 27 26.37 29.07 0.02
N MET A 28 25.27 29.77 0.30
CA MET A 28 25.29 31.07 0.99
C MET A 28 25.81 30.93 2.44
N ILE A 29 25.41 29.89 3.17
CA ILE A 29 25.92 29.63 4.52
C ILE A 29 27.41 29.28 4.50
N ALA A 30 27.85 28.46 3.53
CA ALA A 30 29.25 28.15 3.33
C ALA A 30 30.08 29.40 3.01
N GLY A 31 29.57 30.29 2.15
CA GLY A 31 30.18 31.58 1.85
C GLY A 31 30.31 32.47 3.09
N LEU A 32 29.26 32.53 3.91
CA LEU A 32 29.31 33.27 5.19
C LEU A 32 30.39 32.70 6.12
N TRP A 33 30.46 31.37 6.24
CA TRP A 33 31.48 30.70 7.05
C TRP A 33 32.90 31.00 6.54
N VAL A 34 33.14 30.95 5.21
CA VAL A 34 34.42 31.28 4.60
C VAL A 34 34.81 32.75 4.92
N ALA A 35 33.87 33.69 4.70
CA ALA A 35 34.11 35.11 4.96
C ALA A 35 34.49 35.38 6.41
N VAL A 36 33.77 34.78 7.38
CA VAL A 36 34.06 34.91 8.81
C VAL A 36 35.43 34.31 9.14
N THR A 37 35.73 33.12 8.61
CA THR A 37 37.01 32.45 8.85
C THR A 37 38.18 33.27 8.34
N LEU A 38 38.07 33.82 7.10
CA LEU A 38 39.07 34.71 6.50
C LEU A 38 39.26 36.00 7.33
N ALA A 39 38.15 36.59 7.80
CA ALA A 39 38.26 37.79 8.68
C ALA A 39 39.03 37.49 9.95
N HIS A 40 38.85 36.28 10.55
CA HIS A 40 39.61 35.86 11.75
C HIS A 40 41.09 35.54 11.47
N LEU A 41 41.47 35.23 10.25
CA LEU A 41 42.87 34.95 9.87
C LEU A 41 43.62 36.22 9.50
N VAL A 42 42.92 37.20 8.85
CA VAL A 42 43.56 38.40 8.30
C VAL A 42 43.54 39.59 9.26
N LEU A 43 42.46 39.77 10.05
CA LEU A 43 42.31 40.94 10.91
C LEU A 43 43.11 40.77 12.22
N PRO A 44 43.70 41.84 12.79
CA PRO A 44 44.42 41.76 14.05
C PRO A 44 43.50 41.45 15.26
N PHE A 45 44.12 41.00 16.36
CA PHE A 45 43.40 40.80 17.63
C PHE A 45 42.83 42.13 18.14
N GLY A 46 41.58 42.12 18.65
CA GLY A 46 40.86 43.30 19.10
C GLY A 46 40.07 44.07 18.03
N HIS A 47 40.10 43.62 16.75
CA HIS A 47 39.28 44.21 15.70
C HIS A 47 37.78 43.99 15.96
N PRO A 48 36.88 45.00 15.80
CA PRO A 48 35.45 44.92 16.10
C PRO A 48 34.75 43.75 15.45
N ILE A 49 35.07 43.38 14.22
CA ILE A 49 34.49 42.24 13.50
C ILE A 49 34.85 40.93 14.20
N ARG A 50 36.07 40.75 14.69
CA ARG A 50 36.46 39.54 15.41
C ARG A 50 35.74 39.42 16.75
N ALA A 51 35.63 40.54 17.50
CA ALA A 51 34.89 40.57 18.77
C ALA A 51 33.40 40.20 18.55
N ALA A 52 32.76 40.68 17.47
CA ALA A 52 31.35 40.40 17.15
C ALA A 52 31.11 38.97 16.70
N THR A 53 32.09 38.36 16.01
CA THR A 53 31.92 36.99 15.39
C THR A 53 32.54 35.86 16.23
N GLY A 54 33.25 36.17 17.34
CA GLY A 54 33.90 35.22 18.24
C GLY A 54 35.44 35.31 18.13
N GLU A 55 36.13 35.44 19.24
CA GLU A 55 37.54 35.88 19.31
C GLU A 55 38.57 34.90 18.74
N ARG A 56 38.23 33.61 18.57
CA ARG A 56 39.20 32.56 18.23
C ARG A 56 38.92 31.95 16.82
N ALA A 57 39.91 32.11 15.91
CA ALA A 57 39.88 31.48 14.59
C ALA A 57 39.79 29.93 14.64
N ALA A 58 40.41 29.33 15.67
CA ALA A 58 40.42 27.88 15.81
C ALA A 58 39.03 27.26 15.85
N LEU A 59 38.02 27.92 16.43
CA LEU A 59 36.66 27.43 16.49
C LEU A 59 36.02 27.31 15.10
N TRP A 60 36.21 28.30 14.25
CA TRP A 60 35.69 28.32 12.87
C TRP A 60 36.37 27.28 12.01
N LEU A 61 37.67 27.03 12.22
CA LEU A 61 38.42 25.97 11.53
C LEU A 61 37.93 24.58 11.99
N LEU A 62 37.65 24.37 13.26
CA LEU A 62 37.11 23.12 13.78
C LEU A 62 35.70 22.81 13.20
N ILE A 63 34.81 23.82 13.15
CA ILE A 63 33.47 23.67 12.55
C ILE A 63 33.59 23.30 11.07
N GLY A 64 34.45 23.97 10.33
CA GLY A 64 34.68 23.66 8.91
C GLY A 64 35.30 22.28 8.69
N GLY A 65 36.28 21.91 9.53
CA GLY A 65 36.88 20.58 9.49
C GLY A 65 35.89 19.46 9.77
N ALA A 66 35.03 19.63 10.77
CA ALA A 66 33.96 18.67 11.07
C ALA A 66 32.93 18.57 9.94
N ALA A 67 32.50 19.71 9.37
CA ALA A 67 31.61 19.73 8.24
C ALA A 67 32.25 19.06 6.98
N GLY A 68 33.52 19.34 6.72
CA GLY A 68 34.30 18.71 5.66
C GLY A 68 34.38 17.18 5.82
N LEU A 69 34.67 16.71 7.04
CA LEU A 69 34.71 15.28 7.35
C LEU A 69 33.36 14.59 7.09
N VAL A 70 32.26 15.20 7.50
CA VAL A 70 30.91 14.68 7.22
C VAL A 70 30.62 14.64 5.72
N LEU A 71 31.03 15.65 4.96
CA LEU A 71 30.82 15.68 3.50
C LEU A 71 31.64 14.59 2.79
N VAL A 72 32.92 14.40 3.18
CA VAL A 72 33.77 13.32 2.65
C VAL A 72 33.21 11.94 2.98
N TYR A 73 32.76 11.73 4.22
CA TYR A 73 32.12 10.50 4.65
C TYR A 73 30.85 10.20 3.84
N ARG A 74 29.97 11.19 3.65
CA ARG A 74 28.75 11.06 2.83
C ARG A 74 29.07 10.80 1.35
N ALA A 75 30.07 11.46 0.79
CA ALA A 75 30.51 11.20 -0.57
C ALA A 75 31.09 9.78 -0.72
N GLY A 76 31.89 9.33 0.23
CA GLY A 76 32.42 7.96 0.27
C GLY A 76 31.31 6.92 0.35
N LEU A 77 30.30 7.10 1.21
CA LEU A 77 29.13 6.24 1.28
C LEU A 77 28.32 6.22 -0.02
N ALA A 78 28.14 7.38 -0.64
CA ALA A 78 27.45 7.46 -1.92
C ALA A 78 28.21 6.72 -3.04
N ALA A 79 29.52 6.88 -3.10
CA ALA A 79 30.37 6.14 -4.05
C ALA A 79 30.35 4.63 -3.82
N LEU A 80 30.37 4.18 -2.57
CA LEU A 80 30.26 2.76 -2.22
C LEU A 80 28.89 2.19 -2.62
N ARG A 81 27.79 2.92 -2.40
CA ARG A 81 26.45 2.50 -2.82
C ARG A 81 26.33 2.39 -4.34
N VAL A 82 26.89 3.32 -5.09
CA VAL A 82 26.92 3.25 -6.55
C VAL A 82 27.74 2.04 -7.02
N ARG A 83 28.91 1.78 -6.41
CA ARG A 83 29.74 0.62 -6.76
C ARG A 83 29.07 -0.72 -6.37
N ALA A 84 28.36 -0.77 -5.25
CA ALA A 84 27.59 -1.96 -4.88
C ALA A 84 26.47 -2.21 -5.91
N GLY A 85 25.69 -1.19 -6.27
CA GLY A 85 24.65 -1.32 -7.27
C GLY A 85 25.14 -1.69 -8.67
N THR A 86 26.33 -1.20 -9.09
CA THR A 86 26.94 -1.61 -10.38
C THR A 86 27.43 -3.05 -10.34
N ARG A 87 28.04 -3.51 -9.25
CA ARG A 87 28.44 -4.91 -9.08
C ARG A 87 27.26 -5.88 -9.02
N GLU A 88 26.18 -5.50 -8.36
CA GLU A 88 24.93 -6.28 -8.37
C GLU A 88 24.33 -6.33 -9.77
N ALA A 89 24.35 -5.23 -10.52
CA ALA A 89 23.87 -5.17 -11.91
C ALA A 89 24.76 -5.94 -12.88
N GLU A 90 26.07 -5.96 -12.66
CA GLU A 90 27.03 -6.75 -13.44
C GLU A 90 26.93 -8.24 -13.14
N ALA A 91 26.84 -8.62 -11.86
CA ALA A 91 26.58 -10.00 -11.44
C ALA A 91 25.23 -10.52 -11.96
N ALA A 92 24.21 -9.67 -12.00
CA ALA A 92 22.91 -10.00 -12.61
C ALA A 92 22.98 -10.15 -14.14
N ARG A 93 23.93 -9.46 -14.81
CA ARG A 93 24.17 -9.62 -16.27
C ARG A 93 25.02 -10.82 -16.62
N GLU A 94 25.99 -11.18 -15.80
CA GLU A 94 26.82 -12.38 -15.97
C GLU A 94 26.08 -13.69 -15.63
N ALA A 95 25.01 -13.62 -14.82
CA ALA A 95 24.16 -14.77 -14.48
C ALA A 95 23.11 -15.11 -15.56
N THR A 96 23.16 -14.56 -16.77
CA THR A 96 22.13 -14.73 -17.77
C THR A 96 22.38 -15.88 -18.76
N ASP A 97 22.06 -17.09 -18.31
CA ASP A 97 21.20 -17.95 -19.12
C ASP A 97 19.75 -17.74 -18.60
N PRO A 98 18.75 -17.38 -19.43
CA PRO A 98 17.36 -17.15 -18.98
C PRO A 98 16.74 -18.37 -18.28
N ALA A 99 17.30 -19.57 -18.51
CA ALA A 99 16.89 -20.83 -17.90
C ALA A 99 17.40 -21.02 -16.45
N ASP A 100 18.43 -20.30 -16.01
CA ASP A 100 19.11 -20.51 -14.73
C ASP A 100 18.91 -19.38 -13.71
N THR A 101 18.15 -18.34 -14.04
CA THR A 101 17.86 -17.26 -13.07
C THR A 101 16.93 -17.80 -11.98
N PRO A 102 17.38 -17.89 -10.72
CA PRO A 102 16.53 -18.41 -9.65
C PRO A 102 15.28 -17.52 -9.49
N LEU A 103 14.13 -18.15 -9.38
CA LEU A 103 12.83 -17.46 -9.24
C LEU A 103 12.79 -16.49 -8.04
N PHE A 104 13.55 -16.78 -6.99
CA PHE A 104 13.70 -15.98 -5.79
C PHE A 104 15.16 -15.63 -5.55
N GLY A 105 15.45 -14.35 -5.30
CA GLY A 105 16.74 -13.92 -4.79
C GLY A 105 16.93 -14.30 -3.31
N ALA A 106 18.18 -14.26 -2.82
CA ALA A 106 18.50 -14.59 -1.43
C ALA A 106 17.70 -13.72 -0.42
N ALA A 107 17.54 -12.42 -0.71
CA ALA A 107 16.76 -11.51 0.13
C ALA A 107 15.28 -11.87 0.15
N GLU A 108 14.72 -12.36 -0.95
CA GLU A 108 13.34 -12.84 -1.00
C GLU A 108 13.15 -14.12 -0.21
N LEU A 109 14.08 -15.08 -0.33
CA LEU A 109 14.03 -16.32 0.43
C LEU A 109 14.09 -16.08 1.94
N ASP A 110 14.94 -15.18 2.39
CA ASP A 110 15.00 -14.78 3.80
C ASP A 110 13.68 -14.10 4.24
N ARG A 111 13.17 -13.17 3.45
CA ARG A 111 11.91 -12.48 3.72
C ARG A 111 10.72 -13.42 3.86
N TYR A 112 10.61 -14.41 2.97
CA TYR A 112 9.47 -15.35 2.94
C TYR A 112 9.74 -16.66 3.69
N ALA A 113 10.87 -16.79 4.38
CA ALA A 113 11.25 -18.01 5.09
C ALA A 113 10.15 -18.54 6.02
N ARG A 114 9.42 -17.64 6.72
CA ARG A 114 8.34 -18.01 7.63
C ARG A 114 7.12 -18.59 6.91
N HIS A 115 6.84 -18.19 5.68
CA HIS A 115 5.82 -18.81 4.83
C HIS A 115 6.30 -20.14 4.25
N ILE A 116 7.56 -20.19 3.81
CA ILE A 116 8.15 -21.38 3.18
C ILE A 116 8.21 -22.58 4.15
N VAL A 117 8.38 -22.33 5.45
CA VAL A 117 8.39 -23.41 6.46
C VAL A 117 6.99 -23.87 6.87
N LEU A 118 5.92 -23.17 6.51
CA LEU A 118 4.56 -23.64 6.74
C LEU A 118 4.25 -24.80 5.80
N ARG A 119 3.86 -25.95 6.38
CA ARG A 119 3.59 -27.17 5.62
C ARG A 119 2.53 -26.98 4.53
N GLU A 120 1.53 -26.14 4.77
CA GLU A 120 0.41 -25.88 3.88
C GLU A 120 0.75 -24.90 2.75
N ILE A 121 1.83 -24.12 2.87
CA ILE A 121 2.31 -23.18 1.86
C ILE A 121 3.55 -23.74 1.17
N GLY A 122 4.63 -23.91 1.90
CA GLY A 122 5.91 -24.41 1.38
C GLY A 122 6.50 -23.56 0.26
N GLY A 123 7.51 -24.07 -0.40
CA GLY A 123 8.09 -23.46 -1.60
C GLY A 123 7.09 -23.34 -2.77
N PRO A 124 6.28 -24.38 -3.07
CA PRO A 124 5.26 -24.32 -4.11
C PRO A 124 4.24 -23.21 -3.89
N GLY A 125 3.73 -23.05 -2.67
CA GLY A 125 2.78 -21.99 -2.33
C GLY A 125 3.39 -20.60 -2.44
N GLN A 126 4.66 -20.42 -2.00
CA GLN A 126 5.35 -19.13 -2.17
C GLN A 126 5.59 -18.81 -3.65
N LYS A 127 5.87 -19.81 -4.49
CA LYS A 127 5.95 -19.65 -5.94
C LYS A 127 4.61 -19.23 -6.54
N ALA A 128 3.52 -19.83 -6.08
CA ALA A 128 2.16 -19.44 -6.51
C ALA A 128 1.84 -17.99 -6.11
N LEU A 129 2.20 -17.56 -4.90
CA LEU A 129 2.06 -16.16 -4.47
C LEU A 129 2.83 -15.20 -5.38
N LYS A 130 4.09 -15.51 -5.70
CA LYS A 130 4.91 -14.67 -6.59
C LYS A 130 4.36 -14.59 -8.01
N ALA A 131 3.70 -15.61 -8.49
CA ALA A 131 3.08 -15.62 -9.81
C ALA A 131 1.70 -14.93 -9.84
N ALA A 132 1.03 -14.82 -8.69
CA ALA A 132 -0.34 -14.34 -8.60
C ALA A 132 -0.46 -12.84 -8.88
N ARG A 133 -1.61 -12.48 -9.48
CA ARG A 133 -2.04 -11.10 -9.73
C ARG A 133 -3.38 -10.86 -9.04
N VAL A 134 -3.39 -9.93 -8.09
CA VAL A 134 -4.54 -9.63 -7.24
C VAL A 134 -4.98 -8.19 -7.46
N LEU A 135 -6.26 -7.97 -7.75
CA LEU A 135 -6.85 -6.63 -7.80
C LEU A 135 -7.55 -6.32 -6.48
N VAL A 136 -7.23 -5.20 -5.88
CA VAL A 136 -7.91 -4.66 -4.70
C VAL A 136 -8.70 -3.43 -5.11
N ILE A 137 -10.02 -3.49 -4.92
CA ILE A 137 -10.94 -2.37 -5.17
C ILE A 137 -11.09 -1.61 -3.85
N GLY A 138 -10.57 -0.39 -3.82
CA GLY A 138 -10.53 0.47 -2.63
C GLY A 138 -9.25 0.31 -1.81
N ALA A 139 -8.55 1.42 -1.56
CA ALA A 139 -7.42 1.54 -0.64
C ALA A 139 -7.85 2.16 0.70
N GLY A 140 -9.11 1.96 1.07
CA GLY A 140 -9.73 2.42 2.32
C GLY A 140 -9.42 1.54 3.53
N GLY A 141 -10.31 1.49 4.50
CA GLY A 141 -10.11 0.76 5.76
C GLY A 141 -9.89 -0.74 5.59
N LEU A 142 -10.63 -1.40 4.70
CA LEU A 142 -10.48 -2.83 4.39
C LEU A 142 -9.29 -3.09 3.46
N GLY A 143 -9.15 -2.27 2.42
CA GLY A 143 -8.07 -2.43 1.43
C GLY A 143 -6.69 -2.18 2.02
N SER A 144 -6.54 -1.23 2.93
CA SER A 144 -5.26 -0.89 3.57
C SER A 144 -4.52 -2.10 4.15
N PRO A 145 -5.07 -2.83 5.12
CA PRO A 145 -4.42 -4.00 5.69
C PRO A 145 -4.31 -5.16 4.69
N ALA A 146 -5.31 -5.34 3.81
CA ALA A 146 -5.26 -6.38 2.79
C ALA A 146 -4.05 -6.18 1.85
N ILE A 147 -3.85 -4.96 1.32
CA ILE A 147 -2.73 -4.61 0.46
C ILE A 147 -1.39 -4.84 1.18
N LEU A 148 -1.27 -4.36 2.44
CA LEU A 148 -0.04 -4.50 3.22
C LEU A 148 0.34 -5.97 3.45
N TYR A 149 -0.62 -6.83 3.82
CA TYR A 149 -0.34 -8.25 4.06
C TYR A 149 -0.10 -9.03 2.77
N LEU A 150 -0.79 -8.73 1.68
CA LEU A 150 -0.52 -9.34 0.37
C LEU A 150 0.87 -8.96 -0.14
N ALA A 151 1.28 -7.70 0.02
CA ALA A 151 2.61 -7.25 -0.31
C ALA A 151 3.68 -7.90 0.58
N ALA A 152 3.45 -7.97 1.90
CA ALA A 152 4.36 -8.66 2.82
C ALA A 152 4.50 -10.15 2.51
N ALA A 153 3.42 -10.81 2.06
CA ALA A 153 3.40 -12.21 1.65
C ALA A 153 4.10 -12.47 0.32
N GLY A 154 4.40 -11.44 -0.46
CA GLY A 154 5.09 -11.58 -1.75
C GLY A 154 4.16 -11.96 -2.91
N VAL A 155 2.92 -11.46 -2.92
CA VAL A 155 2.06 -11.52 -4.10
C VAL A 155 2.71 -10.72 -5.22
N GLY A 156 2.98 -11.36 -6.36
CA GLY A 156 3.84 -10.79 -7.40
C GLY A 156 3.32 -9.48 -8.00
N THR A 157 2.00 -9.37 -8.23
CA THR A 157 1.39 -8.13 -8.72
C THR A 157 0.12 -7.82 -7.94
N ILE A 158 0.03 -6.59 -7.43
CA ILE A 158 -1.16 -6.07 -6.76
C ILE A 158 -1.65 -4.85 -7.54
N GLY A 159 -2.86 -4.94 -8.13
CA GLY A 159 -3.56 -3.78 -8.65
C GLY A 159 -4.35 -3.10 -7.53
N VAL A 160 -4.33 -1.79 -7.48
CA VAL A 160 -5.13 -1.01 -6.53
C VAL A 160 -5.90 0.05 -7.29
N ILE A 161 -7.24 -0.07 -7.29
CA ILE A 161 -8.12 0.92 -7.92
C ILE A 161 -8.85 1.70 -6.83
N ASP A 162 -8.61 3.02 -6.78
CA ASP A 162 -9.26 3.97 -5.87
C ASP A 162 -9.26 5.36 -6.50
N GLY A 163 -10.40 6.02 -6.48
CA GLY A 163 -10.59 7.36 -7.07
C GLY A 163 -10.40 8.52 -6.10
N ASP A 164 -10.23 8.22 -4.81
CA ASP A 164 -10.17 9.23 -3.76
C ASP A 164 -8.73 9.66 -3.45
N ASP A 165 -8.60 10.82 -2.81
CA ASP A 165 -7.37 11.29 -2.22
C ASP A 165 -7.35 10.95 -0.70
N VAL A 166 -6.17 10.92 -0.10
CA VAL A 166 -5.99 10.71 1.33
C VAL A 166 -6.52 11.91 2.10
N ASP A 167 -7.37 11.67 3.09
CA ASP A 167 -7.97 12.68 3.95
C ASP A 167 -7.68 12.40 5.42
N ASN A 168 -7.46 13.44 6.22
CA ASN A 168 -7.16 13.34 7.65
C ASN A 168 -8.20 12.50 8.42
N SER A 169 -9.49 12.63 8.08
CA SER A 169 -10.59 11.87 8.71
C SER A 169 -10.50 10.36 8.46
N ASN A 170 -9.68 9.94 7.52
CA ASN A 170 -9.52 8.54 7.14
C ASN A 170 -8.39 7.84 7.92
N LEU A 171 -7.40 8.58 8.42
CA LEU A 171 -6.15 8.03 8.99
C LEU A 171 -6.36 7.19 10.24
N GLN A 172 -7.46 7.38 10.96
CA GLN A 172 -7.81 6.58 12.14
C GLN A 172 -8.08 5.07 11.82
N ARG A 173 -8.29 4.72 10.52
CA ARG A 173 -8.58 3.33 10.08
C ARG A 173 -7.88 2.90 8.78
N GLN A 174 -7.36 3.83 7.99
CA GLN A 174 -6.70 3.55 6.70
C GLN A 174 -5.19 3.54 6.88
N VAL A 175 -4.69 2.50 7.55
CA VAL A 175 -3.32 2.39 8.08
C VAL A 175 -2.20 2.27 7.03
N ILE A 176 -2.54 2.21 5.74
CA ILE A 176 -1.55 2.22 4.66
C ILE A 176 -1.05 3.64 4.34
N HIS A 177 -1.84 4.66 4.72
CA HIS A 177 -1.55 6.07 4.47
C HIS A 177 -0.96 6.73 5.71
N ASP A 178 -0.05 7.67 5.50
CA ASP A 178 0.58 8.48 6.54
C ASP A 178 0.04 9.93 6.51
N ASP A 179 0.25 10.70 7.58
CA ASP A 179 -0.12 12.12 7.66
C ASP A 179 0.52 12.96 6.55
N ALA A 180 1.74 12.60 6.13
CA ALA A 180 2.43 13.24 5.02
C ALA A 180 1.79 13.00 3.64
N ASP A 181 0.89 12.03 3.55
CA ASP A 181 0.20 11.65 2.31
C ASP A 181 -1.12 12.42 2.09
N ILE A 182 -1.56 13.23 3.07
CA ILE A 182 -2.84 13.98 2.95
C ILE A 182 -2.84 14.78 1.65
N GLY A 183 -3.89 14.57 0.84
CA GLY A 183 -4.05 15.17 -0.49
C GLY A 183 -3.40 14.39 -1.64
N LEU A 184 -2.64 13.31 -1.37
CA LEU A 184 -2.19 12.39 -2.42
C LEU A 184 -3.32 11.43 -2.81
N PRO A 185 -3.38 10.97 -4.07
CA PRO A 185 -4.27 9.88 -4.45
C PRO A 185 -3.99 8.62 -3.61
N LYS A 186 -5.04 8.00 -3.04
CA LYS A 186 -4.91 6.80 -2.20
C LYS A 186 -4.13 5.67 -2.90
N ALA A 187 -4.41 5.43 -4.19
CA ALA A 187 -3.68 4.43 -4.97
C ALA A 187 -2.18 4.73 -5.08
N GLN A 188 -1.79 6.02 -5.16
CA GLN A 188 -0.40 6.44 -5.24
C GLN A 188 0.31 6.34 -3.88
N SER A 189 -0.37 6.71 -2.79
CA SER A 189 0.13 6.51 -1.42
C SER A 189 0.36 5.02 -1.13
N ALA A 190 -0.60 4.16 -1.53
CA ALA A 190 -0.46 2.71 -1.43
C ALA A 190 0.77 2.16 -2.20
N LEU A 191 1.05 2.69 -3.41
CA LEU A 191 2.26 2.33 -4.18
C LEU A 191 3.52 2.63 -3.38
N GLN A 192 3.68 3.86 -2.88
CA GLN A 192 4.86 4.28 -2.12
C GLN A 192 5.07 3.42 -0.88
N ARG A 193 3.98 3.07 -0.21
CA ARG A 193 4.03 2.23 0.99
C ARG A 193 4.44 0.79 0.69
N VAL A 194 3.90 0.20 -0.37
CA VAL A 194 4.26 -1.17 -0.79
C VAL A 194 5.72 -1.24 -1.28
N GLU A 195 6.18 -0.28 -2.08
CA GLU A 195 7.58 -0.21 -2.53
C GLU A 195 8.55 -0.10 -1.34
N ALA A 196 8.20 0.69 -0.33
CA ALA A 196 9.01 0.82 0.89
C ALA A 196 9.00 -0.47 1.73
N GLN A 197 7.89 -1.21 1.77
CA GLN A 197 7.73 -2.44 2.55
C GLN A 197 8.36 -3.64 1.86
N ASN A 198 8.08 -3.83 0.55
CA ASN A 198 8.53 -4.99 -0.22
C ASN A 198 8.83 -4.63 -1.68
N PRO A 199 10.08 -4.29 -2.03
CA PRO A 199 10.46 -3.87 -3.38
C PRO A 199 10.39 -5.01 -4.42
N HIS A 200 10.10 -6.25 -4.01
CA HIS A 200 9.94 -7.40 -4.90
C HIS A 200 8.51 -7.61 -5.39
N VAL A 201 7.57 -6.78 -4.94
CA VAL A 201 6.16 -6.78 -5.34
C VAL A 201 5.89 -5.63 -6.27
N VAL A 202 5.19 -5.89 -7.37
CA VAL A 202 4.77 -4.85 -8.31
C VAL A 202 3.40 -4.36 -7.92
N LEU A 203 3.27 -3.09 -7.51
CA LEU A 203 1.96 -2.47 -7.33
C LEU A 203 1.60 -1.62 -8.55
N ARG A 204 0.38 -1.81 -9.09
CA ARG A 204 -0.18 -1.03 -10.20
C ARG A 204 -1.29 -0.12 -9.66
N PRO A 205 -1.06 1.20 -9.52
CA PRO A 205 -2.05 2.14 -9.03
C PRO A 205 -2.98 2.60 -10.15
N TYR A 206 -4.29 2.56 -9.91
CA TYR A 206 -5.31 3.09 -10.81
C TYR A 206 -6.08 4.21 -10.08
N ARG A 207 -5.72 5.47 -10.33
CA ARG A 207 -6.40 6.64 -9.77
C ARG A 207 -7.71 6.90 -10.51
N ARG A 208 -8.70 6.07 -10.27
CA ARG A 208 -10.06 6.20 -10.81
C ARG A 208 -11.04 5.32 -10.06
N ARG A 209 -12.32 5.61 -10.18
CA ARG A 209 -13.37 4.71 -9.72
C ARG A 209 -13.55 3.55 -10.70
N LEU A 210 -13.98 2.40 -10.19
CA LEU A 210 -14.40 1.28 -11.02
C LEU A 210 -15.73 1.64 -11.69
N THR A 211 -15.76 1.53 -13.03
CA THR A 211 -16.96 1.79 -13.83
C THR A 211 -17.22 0.61 -14.78
N PRO A 212 -18.46 0.44 -15.29
CA PRO A 212 -18.78 -0.65 -16.21
C PRO A 212 -17.87 -0.71 -17.45
N GLU A 213 -17.43 0.45 -17.95
CA GLU A 213 -16.64 0.56 -19.19
C GLU A 213 -15.23 -0.02 -19.03
N ILE A 214 -14.69 -0.03 -17.82
CA ILE A 214 -13.31 -0.48 -17.57
C ILE A 214 -13.24 -1.79 -16.78
N ALA A 215 -14.33 -2.20 -16.13
CA ALA A 215 -14.29 -3.30 -15.18
C ALA A 215 -13.85 -4.61 -15.85
N ALA A 216 -14.39 -4.93 -17.03
CA ALA A 216 -14.08 -6.17 -17.74
C ALA A 216 -12.60 -6.25 -18.14
N ASP A 217 -12.08 -5.19 -18.76
CA ASP A 217 -10.68 -5.15 -19.21
C ASP A 217 -9.71 -5.16 -18.02
N LEU A 218 -10.04 -4.39 -16.96
CA LEU A 218 -9.21 -4.37 -15.76
C LEU A 218 -9.16 -5.74 -15.09
N PHE A 219 -10.30 -6.39 -14.90
CA PHE A 219 -10.35 -7.70 -14.23
C PHE A 219 -9.63 -8.78 -15.04
N ALA A 220 -9.59 -8.69 -16.37
CA ALA A 220 -8.90 -9.66 -17.23
C ALA A 220 -7.42 -9.84 -16.84
N ASP A 221 -6.76 -8.78 -16.37
CA ASP A 221 -5.35 -8.78 -15.98
C ASP A 221 -5.07 -9.46 -14.63
N TYR A 222 -6.08 -9.84 -13.85
CA TYR A 222 -5.94 -10.34 -12.48
C TYR A 222 -6.58 -11.71 -12.30
N ASP A 223 -6.03 -12.50 -11.36
CA ASP A 223 -6.46 -13.87 -11.06
C ASP A 223 -7.52 -13.90 -9.96
N LEU A 224 -7.52 -12.89 -9.09
CA LEU A 224 -8.33 -12.78 -7.89
C LEU A 224 -8.70 -11.33 -7.64
N ILE A 225 -9.94 -11.10 -7.21
CA ILE A 225 -10.48 -9.75 -6.92
C ILE A 225 -10.81 -9.65 -5.43
N LEU A 226 -10.38 -8.56 -4.78
CA LEU A 226 -10.78 -8.18 -3.43
C LEU A 226 -11.64 -6.91 -3.50
N ASP A 227 -12.82 -6.98 -2.93
CA ASP A 227 -13.72 -5.84 -2.79
C ASP A 227 -13.68 -5.32 -1.34
N GLY A 228 -13.02 -4.19 -1.16
CA GLY A 228 -12.93 -3.45 0.11
C GLY A 228 -13.70 -2.15 0.10
N THR A 229 -14.71 -2.03 -0.77
CA THR A 229 -15.51 -0.80 -0.92
C THR A 229 -16.66 -0.73 0.09
N ASP A 230 -17.19 0.47 0.27
CA ASP A 230 -18.32 0.77 1.17
C ASP A 230 -19.61 1.19 0.43
N ASN A 231 -19.65 1.01 -0.90
CA ASN A 231 -20.81 1.36 -1.71
C ASN A 231 -21.35 0.15 -2.51
N PHE A 232 -22.65 0.05 -2.59
CA PHE A 232 -23.33 -1.08 -3.21
C PHE A 232 -23.16 -1.13 -4.73
N GLU A 233 -23.14 0.01 -5.41
CA GLU A 233 -22.96 0.07 -6.87
C GLU A 233 -21.67 -0.64 -7.30
N THR A 234 -20.55 -0.29 -6.67
CA THR A 234 -19.27 -0.94 -6.95
C THR A 234 -19.29 -2.43 -6.58
N ARG A 235 -19.95 -2.83 -5.48
CA ARG A 235 -20.06 -4.23 -5.07
C ARG A 235 -20.80 -5.07 -6.09
N TYR A 236 -21.95 -4.60 -6.59
CA TYR A 236 -22.72 -5.30 -7.63
C TYR A 236 -21.95 -5.36 -8.94
N LEU A 237 -21.31 -4.28 -9.36
CA LEU A 237 -20.45 -4.25 -10.53
C LEU A 237 -19.29 -5.24 -10.42
N ALA A 238 -18.56 -5.23 -9.31
CA ALA A 238 -17.46 -6.15 -9.06
C ALA A 238 -17.93 -7.61 -9.08
N ASN A 239 -19.07 -7.91 -8.44
CA ASN A 239 -19.66 -9.25 -8.45
C ASN A 239 -20.05 -9.72 -9.86
N ALA A 240 -20.75 -8.89 -10.61
CA ALA A 240 -21.18 -9.24 -11.96
C ALA A 240 -19.98 -9.49 -12.88
N THR A 241 -18.98 -8.60 -12.83
CA THR A 241 -17.76 -8.72 -13.64
C THR A 241 -16.93 -9.95 -13.27
N ALA A 242 -16.71 -10.19 -11.97
CA ALA A 242 -15.97 -11.36 -11.49
C ALA A 242 -16.66 -12.66 -11.87
N ALA A 243 -17.98 -12.74 -11.69
CA ALA A 243 -18.78 -13.90 -12.07
C ALA A 243 -18.73 -14.18 -13.59
N ALA A 244 -18.86 -13.15 -14.42
CA ALA A 244 -18.80 -13.27 -15.88
C ALA A 244 -17.42 -13.77 -16.37
N GLN A 245 -16.33 -13.43 -15.65
CA GLN A 245 -14.99 -13.88 -15.99
C GLN A 245 -14.53 -15.14 -15.24
N GLY A 246 -15.40 -15.75 -14.43
CA GLY A 246 -15.08 -16.93 -13.65
C GLY A 246 -14.00 -16.71 -12.59
N LYS A 247 -13.84 -15.47 -12.10
CA LYS A 247 -12.84 -15.10 -11.11
C LYS A 247 -13.43 -15.09 -9.70
N PRO A 248 -12.71 -15.60 -8.68
CA PRO A 248 -13.15 -15.50 -7.31
C PRO A 248 -13.13 -14.04 -6.84
N LEU A 249 -14.16 -13.67 -6.08
CA LEU A 249 -14.30 -12.36 -5.43
C LEU A 249 -14.31 -12.54 -3.92
N ILE A 250 -13.33 -11.96 -3.23
CA ILE A 250 -13.34 -11.83 -1.76
C ILE A 250 -13.97 -10.49 -1.42
N SER A 251 -15.09 -10.50 -0.72
CA SER A 251 -15.79 -9.27 -0.33
C SER A 251 -15.86 -9.14 1.19
N GLY A 252 -15.37 -8.02 1.69
CA GLY A 252 -15.49 -7.60 3.08
C GLY A 252 -16.53 -6.49 3.24
N ALA A 253 -17.27 -6.50 4.33
CA ALA A 253 -18.20 -5.43 4.69
C ALA A 253 -18.14 -5.13 6.18
N LEU A 254 -18.53 -3.91 6.56
CA LEU A 254 -18.46 -3.43 7.93
C LEU A 254 -19.75 -2.70 8.30
N SER A 255 -20.14 -2.84 9.56
CA SER A 255 -20.96 -1.89 10.29
C SER A 255 -20.12 -1.20 11.38
N GLN A 256 -20.75 -0.57 12.37
CA GLN A 256 -20.05 0.11 13.46
C GLN A 256 -19.07 -0.80 14.22
N TRP A 257 -19.52 -2.02 14.56
CA TRP A 257 -18.80 -2.99 15.40
C TRP A 257 -18.72 -4.38 14.78
N GLU A 258 -19.41 -4.63 13.67
CA GLU A 258 -19.49 -5.94 13.05
C GLU A 258 -18.82 -5.94 11.67
N GLY A 259 -18.06 -6.98 11.38
CA GLY A 259 -17.44 -7.23 10.10
C GLY A 259 -17.94 -8.52 9.46
N GLN A 260 -18.05 -8.51 8.14
CA GLN A 260 -18.49 -9.66 7.34
C GLN A 260 -17.45 -9.96 6.26
N LEU A 261 -17.24 -11.25 6.01
CA LEU A 261 -16.29 -11.71 4.98
C LEU A 261 -16.82 -12.96 4.31
N SER A 262 -16.77 -13.01 2.99
CA SER A 262 -17.08 -14.20 2.18
C SER A 262 -16.22 -14.27 0.92
N VAL A 263 -16.14 -15.49 0.36
CA VAL A 263 -15.55 -15.76 -0.96
C VAL A 263 -16.67 -16.17 -1.91
N PHE A 264 -16.97 -15.33 -2.87
CA PHE A 264 -17.94 -15.55 -3.93
C PHE A 264 -17.23 -16.13 -5.15
N ASP A 265 -17.58 -17.35 -5.57
CA ASP A 265 -16.88 -18.07 -6.65
C ASP A 265 -17.88 -18.98 -7.41
N PRO A 266 -18.81 -18.36 -8.16
CA PRO A 266 -19.84 -19.11 -8.87
C PRO A 266 -19.31 -20.08 -9.92
N ALA A 267 -18.13 -19.82 -10.47
CA ALA A 267 -17.46 -20.74 -11.42
C ALA A 267 -17.10 -22.09 -10.76
N ARG A 268 -17.00 -22.13 -9.43
CA ARG A 268 -16.75 -23.35 -8.65
C ARG A 268 -17.95 -23.78 -7.80
N GLY A 269 -19.17 -23.40 -8.20
CA GLY A 269 -20.42 -23.82 -7.60
C GLY A 269 -20.81 -23.09 -6.31
N ALA A 270 -20.02 -22.11 -5.85
CA ALA A 270 -20.39 -21.25 -4.72
C ALA A 270 -21.41 -20.17 -5.15
N PRO A 271 -22.17 -19.57 -4.20
CA PRO A 271 -23.01 -18.42 -4.53
C PRO A 271 -22.18 -17.23 -4.99
N CYS A 272 -22.79 -16.32 -5.75
CA CYS A 272 -22.27 -14.98 -5.97
C CYS A 272 -22.84 -14.01 -4.92
N TYR A 273 -22.32 -12.78 -4.87
CA TYR A 273 -22.78 -11.75 -3.92
C TYR A 273 -24.30 -11.50 -4.05
N GLN A 274 -24.81 -11.47 -5.28
CA GLN A 274 -26.24 -11.20 -5.53
C GLN A 274 -27.18 -12.37 -5.18
N CYS A 275 -26.65 -13.58 -4.97
CA CYS A 275 -27.44 -14.66 -4.36
C CYS A 275 -27.85 -14.34 -2.93
N ILE A 276 -26.99 -13.64 -2.18
CA ILE A 276 -27.16 -13.36 -0.76
C ILE A 276 -27.81 -11.99 -0.55
N PHE A 277 -27.44 -11.03 -1.36
CA PHE A 277 -27.94 -9.66 -1.35
C PHE A 277 -28.62 -9.37 -2.71
N PRO A 278 -29.87 -9.81 -2.93
CA PRO A 278 -30.53 -9.66 -4.23
C PRO A 278 -30.69 -8.22 -4.69
N GLU A 279 -30.94 -7.33 -3.75
CA GLU A 279 -31.16 -5.90 -3.96
C GLU A 279 -30.34 -5.08 -2.96
N ALA A 280 -29.95 -3.86 -3.38
CA ALA A 280 -29.35 -2.92 -2.47
C ALA A 280 -30.38 -2.48 -1.41
N PRO A 281 -29.97 -2.30 -0.13
CA PRO A 281 -30.88 -1.77 0.89
C PRO A 281 -31.41 -0.40 0.46
N ALA A 282 -32.65 -0.10 0.86
CA ALA A 282 -33.22 1.20 0.59
C ALA A 282 -32.36 2.33 1.19
N PRO A 283 -32.34 3.51 0.57
CA PRO A 283 -31.58 4.64 1.09
C PRO A 283 -31.86 4.90 2.58
N GLY A 284 -30.78 5.03 3.38
CA GLY A 284 -30.84 5.25 4.83
C GLY A 284 -30.90 3.99 5.70
N LEU A 285 -31.11 2.80 5.14
CA LEU A 285 -31.09 1.55 5.92
C LEU A 285 -29.68 0.96 6.14
N ALA A 286 -28.71 1.38 5.34
CA ALA A 286 -27.32 1.01 5.52
C ALA A 286 -26.46 2.28 5.39
N PRO A 287 -26.34 3.06 6.48
CA PRO A 287 -25.54 4.28 6.47
C PRO A 287 -24.07 3.97 6.23
N SER A 288 -23.38 4.86 5.54
CA SER A 288 -21.94 4.77 5.30
C SER A 288 -21.15 4.82 6.61
N CYS A 289 -19.90 4.35 6.59
CA CYS A 289 -19.00 4.48 7.76
C CYS A 289 -18.79 5.93 8.20
N ALA A 290 -18.95 6.90 7.28
CA ALA A 290 -18.84 8.31 7.60
C ALA A 290 -20.04 8.83 8.41
N GLU A 291 -21.23 8.26 8.18
CA GLU A 291 -22.47 8.64 8.86
C GLU A 291 -22.68 7.88 10.17
N ALA A 292 -22.43 6.57 10.17
CA ALA A 292 -22.67 5.70 11.31
C ALA A 292 -21.49 5.62 12.28
N GLY A 293 -20.29 5.96 11.84
CA GLY A 293 -19.04 5.68 12.53
C GLY A 293 -18.61 4.22 12.37
N VAL A 294 -17.35 3.95 12.64
CA VAL A 294 -16.78 2.60 12.63
C VAL A 294 -15.63 2.52 13.63
N LEU A 295 -15.55 1.43 14.39
CA LEU A 295 -14.39 1.17 15.26
C LEU A 295 -13.11 1.07 14.40
N GLY A 296 -12.11 1.94 14.66
CA GLY A 296 -10.90 2.07 13.82
C GLY A 296 -10.16 0.75 13.53
N PRO A 297 -9.89 -0.12 14.52
CA PRO A 297 -9.26 -1.42 14.30
C PRO A 297 -10.10 -2.45 13.51
N LEU A 298 -11.42 -2.32 13.47
CA LEU A 298 -12.29 -3.33 12.86
C LEU A 298 -12.01 -3.56 11.37
N PRO A 299 -11.87 -2.52 10.52
CA PRO A 299 -11.44 -2.72 9.13
C PRO A 299 -10.07 -3.40 9.04
N GLY A 300 -9.17 -3.13 9.99
CA GLY A 300 -7.87 -3.79 10.09
C GLY A 300 -7.99 -5.29 10.23
N VAL A 301 -8.86 -5.75 11.14
CA VAL A 301 -9.12 -7.18 11.37
C VAL A 301 -9.71 -7.83 10.12
N VAL A 302 -10.80 -7.27 9.57
CA VAL A 302 -11.49 -7.85 8.42
C VAL A 302 -10.63 -7.84 7.17
N GLY A 303 -9.90 -6.74 6.89
CA GLY A 303 -9.00 -6.67 5.75
C GLY A 303 -7.81 -7.64 5.87
N ALA A 304 -7.29 -7.87 7.06
CA ALA A 304 -6.31 -8.93 7.31
C ALA A 304 -6.89 -10.32 7.03
N MET A 305 -8.13 -10.59 7.44
CA MET A 305 -8.83 -11.83 7.11
C MET A 305 -9.05 -11.97 5.59
N MET A 306 -9.34 -10.89 4.86
CA MET A 306 -9.42 -10.90 3.38
C MET A 306 -8.08 -11.34 2.77
N ALA A 307 -6.96 -10.85 3.28
CA ALA A 307 -5.63 -11.28 2.83
C ALA A 307 -5.39 -12.77 3.11
N VAL A 308 -5.82 -13.29 4.27
CA VAL A 308 -5.74 -14.73 4.58
C VAL A 308 -6.52 -15.56 3.58
N GLU A 309 -7.75 -15.17 3.24
CA GLU A 309 -8.55 -15.87 2.22
C GLU A 309 -7.90 -15.81 0.84
N ALA A 310 -7.30 -14.67 0.47
CA ALA A 310 -6.56 -14.54 -0.78
C ALA A 310 -5.35 -15.47 -0.84
N ILE A 311 -4.55 -15.52 0.22
CA ILE A 311 -3.40 -16.43 0.33
C ILE A 311 -3.85 -17.89 0.22
N LYS A 312 -4.93 -18.27 0.91
CA LYS A 312 -5.49 -19.63 0.83
C LYS A 312 -5.97 -19.99 -0.57
N LEU A 313 -6.63 -19.04 -1.26
CA LEU A 313 -7.08 -19.25 -2.64
C LEU A 313 -5.91 -19.45 -3.60
N ILE A 314 -4.86 -18.65 -3.46
CA ILE A 314 -3.68 -18.70 -4.33
C ILE A 314 -2.84 -19.96 -4.09
N THR A 315 -2.64 -20.32 -2.83
CA THR A 315 -1.75 -21.43 -2.44
C THR A 315 -2.45 -22.78 -2.37
N GLY A 316 -3.78 -22.80 -2.34
CA GLY A 316 -4.56 -24.01 -2.07
C GLY A 316 -4.54 -24.46 -0.61
N ALA A 317 -4.06 -23.64 0.32
CA ALA A 317 -3.95 -23.98 1.73
C ALA A 317 -5.32 -24.00 2.43
N GLY A 318 -5.62 -25.09 3.12
CA GLY A 318 -6.81 -25.23 3.96
C GLY A 318 -8.15 -25.09 3.20
N LYS A 319 -9.18 -24.58 3.88
CA LYS A 319 -10.53 -24.37 3.34
C LYS A 319 -10.84 -22.86 3.29
N CYS A 320 -11.17 -22.36 2.10
CA CYS A 320 -11.63 -20.98 1.93
C CYS A 320 -13.13 -20.84 2.32
N LEU A 321 -13.58 -19.61 2.53
CA LEU A 321 -14.97 -19.26 2.84
C LEU A 321 -15.89 -19.31 1.59
N ARG A 322 -15.67 -20.27 0.67
CA ARG A 322 -16.62 -20.52 -0.43
C ARG A 322 -17.91 -21.15 0.11
N GLY A 323 -19.04 -20.48 -0.14
CA GLY A 323 -20.33 -20.93 0.39
C GLY A 323 -20.51 -20.74 1.88
N GLU A 324 -19.64 -19.95 2.51
CA GLU A 324 -19.73 -19.56 3.92
C GLU A 324 -19.50 -18.05 4.05
N MET A 325 -20.14 -17.43 5.03
CA MET A 325 -19.85 -16.07 5.46
C MET A 325 -19.38 -16.10 6.90
N LEU A 326 -18.25 -15.48 7.15
CA LEU A 326 -17.76 -15.24 8.51
C LEU A 326 -18.26 -13.87 8.95
N ILE A 327 -18.85 -13.83 10.14
CA ILE A 327 -19.31 -12.62 10.83
C ILE A 327 -18.48 -12.47 12.09
N TYR A 328 -17.82 -11.33 12.25
CA TYR A 328 -17.03 -10.98 13.42
C TYR A 328 -17.68 -9.80 14.15
N ASP A 329 -18.12 -10.02 15.38
CA ASP A 329 -18.65 -9.00 16.28
C ASP A 329 -17.54 -8.53 17.22
N ALA A 330 -17.04 -7.33 16.99
CA ALA A 330 -15.94 -6.76 17.79
C ALA A 330 -16.44 -6.21 19.14
N LEU A 331 -17.74 -5.96 19.31
CA LEU A 331 -18.30 -5.45 20.57
C LEU A 331 -18.34 -6.55 21.65
N TYR A 332 -18.72 -7.75 21.23
CA TYR A 332 -18.83 -8.91 22.13
C TYR A 332 -17.69 -9.93 21.95
N GLY A 333 -16.80 -9.74 20.96
CA GLY A 333 -15.69 -10.66 20.69
C GLY A 333 -16.13 -12.00 20.09
N GLU A 334 -17.28 -12.05 19.44
CA GLU A 334 -17.85 -13.27 18.88
C GLU A 334 -17.49 -13.43 17.39
N THR A 335 -17.36 -14.69 16.97
CA THR A 335 -17.17 -15.02 15.56
C THR A 335 -18.14 -16.15 15.18
N ARG A 336 -18.91 -15.92 14.12
CA ARG A 336 -19.89 -16.89 13.59
C ARG A 336 -19.62 -17.16 12.12
N LYS A 337 -19.90 -18.40 11.69
CA LYS A 337 -19.96 -18.77 10.27
C LYS A 337 -21.37 -19.21 9.93
N ILE A 338 -21.89 -18.67 8.83
CA ILE A 338 -23.19 -19.06 8.28
C ILE A 338 -23.00 -19.66 6.89
N GLY A 339 -23.71 -20.73 6.59
CA GLY A 339 -23.74 -21.32 5.25
C GLY A 339 -24.51 -20.44 4.28
N LEU A 340 -23.96 -20.27 3.08
CA LEU A 340 -24.57 -19.52 2.00
C LEU A 340 -24.98 -20.46 0.87
N GLN A 341 -26.14 -20.24 0.28
CA GLN A 341 -26.64 -21.06 -0.82
C GLN A 341 -26.76 -20.25 -2.11
N ARG A 342 -26.45 -20.89 -3.22
CA ARG A 342 -26.67 -20.34 -4.54
C ARG A 342 -28.17 -20.34 -4.84
N ARG A 343 -28.67 -19.25 -5.39
CA ARG A 343 -30.06 -19.15 -5.85
C ARG A 343 -30.13 -19.58 -7.31
N ALA A 344 -31.10 -20.46 -7.61
CA ALA A 344 -31.34 -20.91 -8.97
C ALA A 344 -31.80 -19.77 -9.91
N ASP A 345 -32.60 -18.84 -9.38
CA ASP A 345 -33.13 -17.67 -10.08
C ASP A 345 -32.19 -16.43 -10.04
N CYS A 346 -30.95 -16.61 -9.61
CA CYS A 346 -30.01 -15.48 -9.53
C CYS A 346 -29.72 -14.90 -10.92
N PRO A 347 -29.90 -13.59 -11.15
CA PRO A 347 -29.70 -12.98 -12.46
C PRO A 347 -28.24 -13.01 -12.93
N ILE A 348 -27.28 -13.20 -12.00
CA ILE A 348 -25.83 -13.19 -12.30
C ILE A 348 -25.28 -14.60 -12.51
N CYS A 349 -25.65 -15.56 -11.64
CA CYS A 349 -25.06 -16.90 -11.66
C CYS A 349 -26.06 -18.03 -11.66
N GLY A 350 -27.35 -17.76 -11.82
CA GLY A 350 -28.38 -18.79 -11.97
C GLY A 350 -28.12 -19.70 -13.15
N THR A 351 -28.55 -20.96 -13.09
CA THR A 351 -28.42 -21.91 -14.20
C THR A 351 -29.48 -21.61 -15.24
N GLU A 352 -29.11 -21.53 -16.53
CA GLU A 352 -30.03 -21.27 -17.64
C GLU A 352 -31.16 -22.35 -17.79
N GLY A 353 -30.97 -23.53 -17.18
CA GLY A 353 -31.98 -24.61 -17.21
C GLY A 353 -33.21 -24.37 -16.33
N ASP A 354 -33.16 -23.46 -15.33
CA ASP A 354 -34.30 -23.18 -14.45
C ASP A 354 -35.18 -22.02 -14.94
N ARG A 355 -34.85 -21.37 -16.08
CA ARG A 355 -35.64 -20.24 -16.61
C ARG A 355 -36.81 -20.66 -17.50
N ASP A 356 -36.79 -21.84 -18.04
CA ASP A 356 -37.82 -22.32 -19.00
C ASP A 356 -38.94 -23.14 -18.36
N ASP A 357 -38.89 -23.49 -17.05
CA ASP A 357 -39.90 -24.33 -16.40
C ASP A 357 -40.85 -23.60 -15.45
N GLN A 358 -41.02 -22.29 -15.55
CA GLN A 358 -42.18 -21.65 -14.90
C GLN A 358 -43.38 -21.72 -15.81
N PRO A 359 -44.41 -22.57 -15.52
CA PRO A 359 -45.68 -22.52 -16.23
C PRO A 359 -46.29 -21.15 -16.01
N LEU A 360 -46.60 -20.47 -17.13
CA LEU A 360 -47.45 -19.28 -17.11
C LEU A 360 -48.75 -19.64 -16.39
N ALA A 361 -48.86 -19.19 -15.12
CA ALA A 361 -50.12 -19.27 -14.40
C ALA A 361 -51.13 -18.40 -15.13
N GLY A 362 -52.13 -19.09 -15.71
CA GLY A 362 -53.32 -18.49 -16.31
C GLY A 362 -54.29 -17.90 -15.30
#